data_044e8d6971c9f785f118f4535cbb63a2
#
_entry.id   044e8d6971c9f785f118f4535cbb63a2
#
_cell.length_a   1.000
_cell.length_b   1.000
_cell.length_c   1.000
_cell.angle_alpha   90.00
_cell.angle_beta   90.00
_cell.angle_gamma   90.00
#
_symmetry.space_group_name_H-M   'P 1'
#
loop_
_entity.id
_entity.type
_entity.pdbx_description
1 polymer ?
#
loop_
_entity_poly.entity_id
_entity_poly.type
_entity_poly.pdbx_seq_one_letter_code
_entity_poly.pdbx_strand_id
1 'polypeptide(L)'
;MNPLFIVPLLAYTLAANLWPEQVDHRRRGATLLLVEALIVIAAIVAGTLLAPLVVPRAQGLFWGRVGFFATGYLYVCGRGMVLIRAVLELPTLQMRRDEDRTAGAIDIARGRAIGALERAITLTLVLLGEYSAIGWIIAAKSLARFKALEDREFGEYFLIGTLASFLLALLTGVGMRMLLH
;
A
#
# COMPACT_ATOMS: atom_id res chain seq x y z
N MET A 1 -17.89 15.35 2.18
CA MET A 1 -17.44 13.96 1.99
C MET A 1 -18.39 13.00 2.68
N ASN A 2 -18.89 12.04 1.96
CA ASN A 2 -19.85 11.09 2.50
C ASN A 2 -19.13 9.94 3.24
N PRO A 3 -19.38 9.71 4.53
CA PRO A 3 -18.69 8.66 5.30
C PRO A 3 -18.95 7.24 4.80
N LEU A 4 -19.93 7.05 3.92
CA LEU A 4 -20.31 5.73 3.41
C LEU A 4 -19.30 5.10 2.45
N PHE A 5 -18.42 5.89 1.80
CA PHE A 5 -17.30 5.33 1.02
C PHE A 5 -16.32 4.56 1.89
N ILE A 6 -16.24 4.96 3.13
CA ILE A 6 -15.20 4.50 4.04
C ILE A 6 -15.56 3.13 4.58
N VAL A 7 -16.84 2.87 4.82
CA VAL A 7 -17.28 1.62 5.47
C VAL A 7 -16.93 0.39 4.65
N PRO A 8 -17.30 0.27 3.35
CA PRO A 8 -16.94 -0.92 2.57
C PRO A 8 -15.42 -1.03 2.34
N LEU A 9 -14.72 0.08 2.15
CA LEU A 9 -13.28 0.06 1.96
C LEU A 9 -12.55 -0.29 3.27
N LEU A 10 -13.02 0.21 4.41
CA LEU A 10 -12.50 -0.13 5.72
C LEU A 10 -12.79 -1.59 6.08
N ALA A 11 -14.00 -2.07 5.82
CA ALA A 11 -14.36 -3.47 6.02
C ALA A 11 -13.49 -4.38 5.13
N TYR A 12 -13.30 -4.01 3.87
CA TYR A 12 -12.41 -4.74 2.96
C TYR A 12 -10.97 -4.75 3.46
N THR A 13 -10.41 -3.59 3.84
CA THR A 13 -9.02 -3.53 4.32
C THR A 13 -8.81 -4.31 5.60
N LEU A 14 -9.77 -4.29 6.53
CA LEU A 14 -9.74 -5.09 7.75
C LEU A 14 -9.85 -6.58 7.42
N ALA A 15 -10.83 -6.99 6.63
CA ALA A 15 -11.01 -8.38 6.24
C ALA A 15 -9.79 -8.92 5.51
N ALA A 16 -9.24 -8.14 4.57
CA ALA A 16 -8.09 -8.53 3.78
C ALA A 16 -6.77 -8.58 4.59
N ASN A 17 -6.64 -7.78 5.66
CA ASN A 17 -5.50 -7.87 6.57
C ASN A 17 -5.61 -9.01 7.59
N LEU A 18 -6.84 -9.44 7.92
CA LEU A 18 -7.11 -10.56 8.82
C LEU A 18 -7.07 -11.91 8.11
N TRP A 19 -7.16 -11.95 6.78
CA TRP A 19 -7.13 -13.20 6.01
C TRP A 19 -5.71 -13.75 5.96
N PRO A 20 -5.46 -14.97 6.47
CA PRO A 20 -4.13 -15.56 6.47
C PRO A 20 -3.63 -15.78 5.04
N GLU A 21 -2.37 -15.41 4.79
CA GLU A 21 -1.66 -15.52 3.50
C GLU A 21 -1.31 -16.98 3.14
N GLN A 22 -2.28 -17.88 3.06
CA GLN A 22 -2.07 -19.25 2.60
C GLN A 22 -2.42 -19.45 1.11
N VAL A 23 -2.13 -18.48 0.28
CA VAL A 23 -2.41 -18.57 -1.16
C VAL A 23 -1.11 -18.83 -1.91
N ASP A 24 -1.06 -19.97 -2.58
CA ASP A 24 0.02 -20.40 -3.49
C ASP A 24 0.35 -19.31 -4.52
N HIS A 25 1.52 -18.66 -4.33
CA HIS A 25 1.86 -17.39 -4.96
C HIS A 25 2.28 -17.48 -6.43
N ARG A 26 2.55 -18.68 -6.95
CA ARG A 26 3.31 -18.83 -8.20
C ARG A 26 2.57 -18.53 -9.51
N ARG A 27 1.22 -18.47 -9.49
CA ARG A 27 0.40 -18.19 -10.70
C ARG A 27 -0.55 -16.98 -10.56
N ARG A 28 -0.49 -16.21 -9.48
CA ARG A 28 -1.57 -15.30 -9.08
C ARG A 28 -1.18 -13.83 -8.93
N GLY A 29 0.09 -13.42 -9.16
CA GLY A 29 0.50 -12.02 -8.97
C GLY A 29 -0.34 -11.05 -9.80
N ALA A 30 -0.45 -11.27 -11.11
CA ALA A 30 -1.24 -10.41 -12.00
C ALA A 30 -2.74 -10.47 -11.68
N THR A 31 -3.29 -11.65 -11.37
CA THR A 31 -4.70 -11.79 -11.01
C THR A 31 -5.02 -11.14 -9.68
N LEU A 32 -4.12 -11.21 -8.70
CA LEU A 32 -4.28 -10.51 -7.42
C LEU A 32 -4.31 -9.00 -7.61
N LEU A 33 -3.41 -8.43 -8.42
CA LEU A 33 -3.39 -7.01 -8.73
C LEU A 33 -4.66 -6.56 -9.43
N LEU A 34 -5.16 -7.34 -10.40
CA LEU A 34 -6.42 -7.04 -11.10
C LEU A 34 -7.63 -7.11 -10.16
N VAL A 35 -7.72 -8.15 -9.34
CA VAL A 35 -8.82 -8.30 -8.37
C VAL A 35 -8.78 -7.17 -7.34
N GLU A 36 -7.62 -6.80 -6.82
CA GLU A 36 -7.47 -5.68 -5.89
C GLU A 36 -7.90 -4.37 -6.53
N ALA A 37 -7.46 -4.09 -7.75
CA ALA A 37 -7.86 -2.90 -8.49
C ALA A 37 -9.38 -2.84 -8.72
N LEU A 38 -9.99 -3.96 -9.11
CA LEU A 38 -11.44 -4.06 -9.31
C LEU A 38 -12.22 -3.84 -8.00
N ILE A 39 -11.75 -4.39 -6.88
CA ILE A 39 -12.40 -4.20 -5.57
C ILE A 39 -12.31 -2.73 -5.14
N VAL A 40 -11.15 -2.09 -5.30
CA VAL A 40 -10.98 -0.66 -4.97
C VAL A 40 -11.88 0.21 -5.83
N ILE A 41 -11.91 -0.04 -7.16
CA ILE A 41 -12.79 0.69 -8.08
C ILE A 41 -14.27 0.45 -7.72
N ALA A 42 -14.66 -0.78 -7.46
CA ALA A 42 -16.04 -1.12 -7.08
C ALA A 42 -16.44 -0.44 -5.75
N ALA A 43 -15.54 -0.39 -4.77
CA ALA A 43 -15.76 0.31 -3.50
C ALA A 43 -15.95 1.82 -3.70
N ILE A 44 -15.14 2.43 -4.58
CA ILE A 44 -15.27 3.85 -4.93
C ILE A 44 -16.61 4.10 -5.64
N VAL A 45 -16.95 3.30 -6.65
CA VAL A 45 -18.21 3.45 -7.41
C VAL A 45 -19.42 3.21 -6.52
N ALA A 46 -19.43 2.14 -5.72
CA ALA A 46 -20.52 1.86 -4.78
C ALA A 46 -20.68 3.00 -3.76
N GLY A 47 -19.57 3.51 -3.24
CA GLY A 47 -19.58 4.65 -2.34
C GLY A 47 -20.18 5.89 -3.01
N THR A 48 -19.80 6.23 -4.28
CA THR A 48 -20.35 7.39 -5.00
C THR A 48 -21.86 7.26 -5.25
N LEU A 49 -22.32 6.06 -5.63
CA LEU A 49 -23.73 5.81 -5.97
C LEU A 49 -24.62 5.73 -4.74
N LEU A 50 -24.16 5.13 -3.65
CA LEU A 50 -24.93 4.94 -2.41
C LEU A 50 -24.90 6.17 -1.49
N ALA A 51 -23.93 7.03 -1.67
CA ALA A 51 -23.74 8.24 -0.88
C ALA A 51 -25.00 9.14 -0.75
N PRO A 52 -25.74 9.45 -1.83
CA PRO A 52 -26.91 10.31 -1.73
C PRO A 52 -28.11 9.65 -1.00
N LEU A 53 -28.13 8.33 -0.87
CA LEU A 53 -29.29 7.58 -0.36
C LEU A 53 -29.34 7.42 1.16
N VAL A 54 -28.22 7.56 1.90
CA VAL A 54 -28.11 7.07 3.28
C VAL A 54 -27.75 8.11 4.33
N VAL A 55 -27.36 9.36 4.00
CA VAL A 55 -26.80 10.30 5.00
C VAL A 55 -27.69 11.48 5.40
N PRO A 56 -28.11 11.57 6.69
CA PRO A 56 -28.49 12.83 7.32
C PRO A 56 -27.25 13.70 7.57
N ARG A 57 -27.36 14.97 7.19
CA ARG A 57 -26.26 15.92 6.91
C ARG A 57 -25.32 16.36 8.04
N ALA A 58 -25.50 16.04 9.32
CA ALA A 58 -24.86 16.88 10.35
C ALA A 58 -23.89 16.21 11.32
N GLN A 59 -23.93 14.90 11.57
CA GLN A 59 -23.10 14.28 12.64
C GLN A 59 -21.95 13.39 12.16
N GLY A 60 -21.82 13.18 10.86
CA GLY A 60 -20.85 12.20 10.30
C GLY A 60 -19.47 12.76 9.95
N LEU A 61 -19.26 14.10 9.99
CA LEU A 61 -18.09 14.70 9.33
C LEU A 61 -16.76 14.37 10.02
N PHE A 62 -16.72 14.40 11.34
CA PHE A 62 -15.48 14.13 12.09
C PHE A 62 -15.09 12.64 12.01
N TRP A 63 -16.00 11.77 12.37
CA TRP A 63 -15.77 10.31 12.30
C TRP A 63 -15.56 9.81 10.88
N GLY A 64 -16.23 10.44 9.90
CA GLY A 64 -15.99 10.19 8.49
C GLY A 64 -14.57 10.48 8.05
N ARG A 65 -14.01 11.63 8.49
CA ARG A 65 -12.62 12.00 8.19
C ARG A 65 -11.61 11.07 8.86
N VAL A 66 -11.79 10.76 10.13
CA VAL A 66 -10.93 9.82 10.86
C VAL A 66 -10.94 8.45 10.20
N GLY A 67 -12.13 7.90 9.88
CA GLY A 67 -12.27 6.64 9.18
C GLY A 67 -11.61 6.64 7.80
N PHE A 68 -11.70 7.74 7.07
CA PHE A 68 -11.07 7.89 5.76
C PHE A 68 -9.55 7.82 5.84
N PHE A 69 -8.94 8.58 6.73
CA PHE A 69 -7.50 8.51 6.94
C PHE A 69 -7.08 7.14 7.46
N ALA A 70 -7.78 6.59 8.46
CA ALA A 70 -7.49 5.26 8.99
C ALA A 70 -7.52 4.19 7.90
N THR A 71 -8.50 4.24 6.99
CA THR A 71 -8.60 3.31 5.85
C THR A 71 -7.41 3.42 4.93
N GLY A 72 -7.00 4.64 4.55
CA GLY A 72 -5.83 4.86 3.70
C GLY A 72 -4.54 4.30 4.31
N TYR A 73 -4.31 4.58 5.60
CA TYR A 73 -3.14 4.04 6.31
C TYR A 73 -3.18 2.52 6.45
N LEU A 74 -4.31 1.94 6.83
CA LEU A 74 -4.47 0.49 6.93
C LEU A 74 -4.27 -0.20 5.58
N TYR A 75 -4.79 0.40 4.50
CA TYR A 75 -4.59 -0.12 3.16
C TYR A 75 -3.11 -0.11 2.76
N VAL A 76 -2.45 1.03 2.86
CA VAL A 76 -1.06 1.18 2.43
C VAL A 76 -0.11 0.36 3.32
N CYS A 77 -0.30 0.35 4.63
CA CYS A 77 0.58 -0.38 5.56
C CYS A 77 0.34 -1.89 5.51
N GLY A 78 -0.91 -2.33 5.51
CA GLY A 78 -1.29 -3.74 5.53
C GLY A 78 -1.20 -4.39 4.15
N ARG A 79 -2.08 -3.98 3.22
CA ARG A 79 -2.14 -4.58 1.87
C ARG A 79 -0.95 -4.26 0.99
N GLY A 80 -0.26 -3.12 1.25
CA GLY A 80 0.88 -2.71 0.45
C GLY A 80 1.96 -3.78 0.32
N MET A 81 2.20 -4.58 1.35
CA MET A 81 3.18 -5.67 1.28
C MET A 81 2.77 -6.78 0.31
N VAL A 82 1.49 -7.17 0.34
CA VAL A 82 0.94 -8.20 -0.56
C VAL A 82 1.03 -7.74 -2.01
N LEU A 83 0.67 -6.47 -2.27
CA LEU A 83 0.72 -5.87 -3.60
C LEU A 83 2.15 -5.77 -4.15
N ILE A 84 3.10 -5.33 -3.31
CA ILE A 84 4.50 -5.22 -3.72
C ILE A 84 5.08 -6.61 -4.03
N ARG A 85 4.78 -7.62 -3.21
CA ARG A 85 5.17 -9.01 -3.51
C ARG A 85 4.56 -9.49 -4.81
N ALA A 86 3.28 -9.22 -5.05
CA ALA A 86 2.62 -9.58 -6.30
C ALA A 86 3.27 -8.92 -7.52
N VAL A 87 3.75 -7.67 -7.39
CA VAL A 87 4.53 -6.99 -8.45
C VAL A 87 5.87 -7.68 -8.68
N LEU A 88 6.61 -8.02 -7.62
CA LEU A 88 7.91 -8.68 -7.73
C LEU A 88 7.81 -10.11 -8.28
N GLU A 89 6.65 -10.75 -8.13
CA GLU A 89 6.36 -12.10 -8.65
C GLU A 89 5.82 -12.11 -10.09
N LEU A 90 5.67 -10.95 -10.73
CA LEU A 90 5.27 -10.90 -12.14
C LEU A 90 6.27 -11.69 -13.01
N PRO A 91 5.78 -12.47 -14.01
CA PRO A 91 6.66 -13.29 -14.86
C PRO A 91 7.74 -12.49 -15.60
N THR A 92 7.49 -11.21 -15.84
CA THR A 92 8.41 -10.27 -16.49
C THR A 92 9.54 -9.80 -15.57
N LEU A 93 9.37 -9.97 -14.25
CA LEU A 93 10.29 -9.48 -13.21
C LEU A 93 10.92 -10.63 -12.43
N GLN A 94 10.76 -11.91 -12.84
CA GLN A 94 11.20 -13.13 -12.12
C GLN A 94 12.55 -12.94 -11.42
N MET A 95 12.53 -12.24 -10.29
CA MET A 95 13.71 -12.03 -9.47
C MET A 95 13.86 -13.16 -8.48
N ARG A 96 15.06 -13.70 -8.41
CA ARG A 96 15.39 -14.91 -7.66
C ARG A 96 15.32 -14.67 -6.16
N ARG A 97 14.50 -15.45 -5.49
CA ARG A 97 14.15 -15.39 -4.06
C ARG A 97 15.12 -16.15 -3.15
N ASP A 98 16.37 -16.34 -3.50
CA ASP A 98 17.26 -17.21 -2.72
C ASP A 98 17.61 -16.62 -1.33
N GLU A 99 17.60 -15.30 -1.17
CA GLU A 99 17.84 -14.64 0.14
C GLU A 99 16.67 -14.78 1.12
N ASP A 100 15.41 -14.81 0.66
CA ASP A 100 14.25 -14.98 1.54
C ASP A 100 14.19 -16.38 2.19
N ARG A 101 14.90 -17.36 1.66
CA ARG A 101 14.95 -18.73 2.22
C ARG A 101 15.90 -18.85 3.40
N THR A 102 16.88 -17.99 3.51
CA THR A 102 17.88 -17.98 4.59
C THR A 102 17.62 -16.92 5.65
N ALA A 103 16.76 -15.93 5.36
CA ALA A 103 16.39 -14.90 6.31
C ALA A 103 15.56 -15.48 7.46
N GLY A 104 16.01 -15.27 8.70
CA GLY A 104 15.28 -15.68 9.89
C GLY A 104 13.93 -14.95 10.01
N ALA A 105 12.96 -15.56 10.72
CA ALA A 105 11.63 -14.96 10.94
C ALA A 105 11.69 -13.53 11.51
N ILE A 106 12.71 -13.22 12.31
CA ILE A 106 12.95 -11.89 12.89
C ILE A 106 13.33 -10.88 11.80
N ASP A 107 14.16 -11.24 10.84
CA ASP A 107 14.60 -10.34 9.76
C ASP A 107 13.46 -10.04 8.79
N ILE A 108 12.62 -11.03 8.51
CA ILE A 108 11.39 -10.85 7.73
C ILE A 108 10.43 -9.91 8.44
N ALA A 109 10.27 -10.05 9.76
CA ALA A 109 9.40 -9.18 10.55
C ALA A 109 9.92 -7.73 10.58
N ARG A 110 11.24 -7.53 10.72
CA ARG A 110 11.88 -6.20 10.66
C ARG A 110 11.69 -5.56 9.29
N GLY A 111 11.91 -6.30 8.22
CA GLY A 111 11.69 -5.80 6.85
C GLY A 111 10.24 -5.38 6.60
N ARG A 112 9.27 -6.13 7.15
CA ARG A 112 7.84 -5.77 7.09
C ARG A 112 7.53 -4.47 7.82
N ALA A 113 8.05 -4.32 9.04
CA ALA A 113 7.86 -3.13 9.85
C ALA A 113 8.46 -1.89 9.18
N ILE A 114 9.70 -1.98 8.66
CA ILE A 114 10.37 -0.89 7.95
C ILE A 114 9.53 -0.48 6.73
N GLY A 115 9.10 -1.44 5.91
CA GLY A 115 8.29 -1.15 4.73
C GLY A 115 6.93 -0.53 5.05
N ALA A 116 6.28 -0.93 6.15
CA ALA A 116 5.04 -0.31 6.61
C ALA A 116 5.26 1.14 7.05
N LEU A 117 6.31 1.41 7.82
CA LEU A 117 6.68 2.75 8.28
C LEU A 117 7.02 3.68 7.09
N GLU A 118 7.82 3.21 6.14
CA GLU A 118 8.14 3.98 4.92
C GLU A 118 6.88 4.39 4.16
N ARG A 119 5.94 3.48 3.98
CA ARG A 119 4.67 3.77 3.31
C ARG A 119 3.80 4.73 4.11
N ALA A 120 3.75 4.58 5.43
CA ALA A 120 3.00 5.50 6.29
C ALA A 120 3.56 6.92 6.21
N ILE A 121 4.89 7.07 6.30
CA ILE A 121 5.55 8.39 6.22
C ILE A 121 5.31 8.98 4.82
N THR A 122 5.48 8.20 3.76
CA THR A 122 5.24 8.66 2.39
C THR A 122 3.82 9.13 2.20
N LEU A 123 2.83 8.35 2.66
CA LEU A 123 1.42 8.74 2.61
C LEU A 123 1.19 10.07 3.35
N THR A 124 1.76 10.22 4.55
CA THR A 124 1.68 11.47 5.34
C THR A 124 2.24 12.65 4.55
N LEU A 125 3.44 12.51 3.95
CA LEU A 125 4.08 13.58 3.18
C LEU A 125 3.24 13.97 1.96
N VAL A 126 2.66 13.00 1.25
CA VAL A 126 1.76 13.26 0.12
C VAL A 126 0.52 14.01 0.58
N LEU A 127 -0.09 13.63 1.69
CA LEU A 127 -1.27 14.31 2.25
C LEU A 127 -0.96 15.74 2.69
N LEU A 128 0.25 15.99 3.21
CA LEU A 128 0.74 17.33 3.56
C LEU A 128 1.18 18.15 2.33
N GLY A 129 1.43 17.52 1.18
CA GLY A 129 1.93 18.18 -0.02
C GLY A 129 3.47 18.31 -0.06
N GLU A 130 4.19 17.65 0.86
CA GLU A 130 5.64 17.73 1.02
C GLU A 130 6.36 16.70 0.15
N TYR A 131 6.23 16.82 -1.16
CA TYR A 131 6.77 15.84 -2.12
C TYR A 131 8.30 15.79 -2.14
N SER A 132 8.98 16.91 -1.88
CA SER A 132 10.43 16.98 -1.84
C SER A 132 11.05 16.09 -0.75
N ALA A 133 10.36 15.95 0.38
CA ALA A 133 10.81 15.11 1.49
C ALA A 133 10.83 13.61 1.13
N ILE A 134 10.04 13.16 0.15
CA ILE A 134 10.04 11.77 -0.31
C ILE A 134 11.40 11.41 -0.92
N GLY A 135 12.03 12.34 -1.65
CA GLY A 135 13.38 12.15 -2.20
C GLY A 135 14.42 11.86 -1.13
N TRP A 136 14.34 12.55 0.01
CA TRP A 136 15.25 12.32 1.15
C TRP A 136 15.09 10.94 1.77
N ILE A 137 13.84 10.41 1.85
CA ILE A 137 13.59 9.05 2.37
C ILE A 137 14.22 8.02 1.45
N ILE A 138 14.05 8.17 0.11
CA ILE A 138 14.64 7.28 -0.88
C ILE A 138 16.17 7.31 -0.77
N ALA A 139 16.74 8.50 -0.69
CA ALA A 139 18.19 8.67 -0.55
C ALA A 139 18.74 8.03 0.73
N ALA A 140 18.10 8.27 1.87
CA ALA A 140 18.50 7.69 3.15
C ALA A 140 18.40 6.15 3.12
N LYS A 141 17.34 5.58 2.52
CA LYS A 141 17.17 4.13 2.39
C LYS A 141 18.26 3.51 1.50
N SER A 142 18.59 4.16 0.38
CA SER A 142 19.63 3.70 -0.54
C SER A 142 21.01 3.77 0.14
N LEU A 143 21.29 4.84 0.88
CA LEU A 143 22.54 5.01 1.62
C LEU A 143 22.69 3.93 2.72
N ALA A 144 21.63 3.64 3.45
CA ALA A 144 21.62 2.60 4.50
C ALA A 144 21.97 1.20 3.97
N ARG A 145 21.75 0.95 2.68
CA ARG A 145 22.02 -0.34 2.02
C ARG A 145 23.10 -0.26 0.93
N PHE A 146 23.91 0.79 0.92
CA PHE A 146 24.87 1.06 -0.16
C PHE A 146 25.76 -0.14 -0.49
N LYS A 147 26.33 -0.81 0.51
CA LYS A 147 27.16 -2.01 0.30
C LYS A 147 26.40 -3.19 -0.33
N ALA A 148 25.15 -3.37 0.00
CA ALA A 148 24.34 -4.45 -0.57
C ALA A 148 23.92 -4.16 -2.02
N LEU A 149 23.89 -2.89 -2.43
CA LEU A 149 23.57 -2.47 -3.79
C LEU A 149 24.72 -2.70 -4.80
N GLU A 150 25.90 -3.10 -4.33
CA GLU A 150 27.02 -3.54 -5.22
C GLU A 150 26.66 -4.86 -5.93
N ASP A 151 25.81 -5.69 -5.31
CA ASP A 151 25.21 -6.84 -5.99
C ASP A 151 24.10 -6.36 -6.93
N ARG A 152 24.27 -6.64 -8.22
CA ARG A 152 23.35 -6.19 -9.25
C ARG A 152 21.95 -6.78 -9.10
N GLU A 153 21.83 -8.07 -8.82
CA GLU A 153 20.53 -8.73 -8.68
C GLU A 153 19.77 -8.19 -7.47
N PHE A 154 20.47 -8.03 -6.34
CA PHE A 154 19.92 -7.40 -5.15
C PHE A 154 19.52 -5.94 -5.40
N GLY A 155 20.38 -5.17 -6.11
CA GLY A 155 20.12 -3.77 -6.44
C GLY A 155 18.84 -3.60 -7.26
N GLU A 156 18.66 -4.40 -8.30
CA GLU A 156 17.45 -4.39 -9.14
C GLU A 156 16.18 -4.76 -8.32
N TYR A 157 16.24 -5.82 -7.53
CA TYR A 157 15.15 -6.22 -6.64
C TYR A 157 14.78 -5.12 -5.63
N PHE A 158 15.78 -4.54 -4.97
CA PHE A 158 15.60 -3.47 -4.02
C PHE A 158 14.96 -2.23 -4.64
N LEU A 159 15.44 -1.82 -5.83
CA LEU A 159 14.90 -0.66 -6.54
C LEU A 159 13.45 -0.85 -6.94
N ILE A 160 13.11 -2.00 -7.56
CA ILE A 160 11.74 -2.28 -8.00
C ILE A 160 10.80 -2.33 -6.79
N GLY A 161 11.17 -3.03 -5.72
CA GLY A 161 10.38 -3.11 -4.50
C GLY A 161 10.18 -1.74 -3.83
N THR A 162 11.23 -0.92 -3.81
CA THR A 162 11.19 0.43 -3.26
C THR A 162 10.28 1.34 -4.09
N LEU A 163 10.49 1.39 -5.40
CA LEU A 163 9.69 2.23 -6.30
C LEU A 163 8.21 1.82 -6.31
N ALA A 164 7.91 0.51 -6.33
CA ALA A 164 6.55 0.01 -6.23
C ALA A 164 5.88 0.41 -4.90
N SER A 165 6.63 0.36 -3.79
CA SER A 165 6.17 0.78 -2.47
C SER A 165 5.83 2.27 -2.42
N PHE A 166 6.71 3.12 -2.94
CA PHE A 166 6.49 4.56 -3.01
C PHE A 166 5.33 4.92 -3.95
N LEU A 167 5.27 4.28 -5.12
CA LEU A 167 4.20 4.48 -6.09
C LEU A 167 2.82 4.18 -5.47
N LEU A 168 2.68 3.06 -4.75
CA LEU A 168 1.45 2.71 -4.07
C LEU A 168 1.03 3.77 -3.05
N ALA A 169 1.96 4.20 -2.19
CA ALA A 169 1.68 5.23 -1.17
C ALA A 169 1.33 6.58 -1.81
N LEU A 170 2.05 6.95 -2.89
CA LEU A 170 1.81 8.19 -3.63
C LEU A 170 0.45 8.19 -4.32
N LEU A 171 0.11 7.12 -5.07
CA LEU A 171 -1.19 7.01 -5.74
C LEU A 171 -2.35 7.03 -4.74
N THR A 172 -2.20 6.30 -3.61
CA THR A 172 -3.21 6.34 -2.55
C THR A 172 -3.36 7.74 -1.97
N GLY A 173 -2.25 8.42 -1.66
CA GLY A 173 -2.27 9.76 -1.08
C GLY A 173 -2.83 10.82 -2.02
N VAL A 174 -2.46 10.78 -3.31
CA VAL A 174 -3.02 11.67 -4.35
C VAL A 174 -4.52 11.41 -4.51
N GLY A 175 -4.94 10.14 -4.60
CA GLY A 175 -6.36 9.78 -4.67
C GLY A 175 -7.14 10.29 -3.45
N MET A 176 -6.56 10.13 -2.24
CA MET A 176 -7.18 10.67 -1.02
C MET A 176 -7.29 12.20 -1.06
N ARG A 177 -6.27 12.91 -1.54
CA ARG A 177 -6.34 14.38 -1.68
C ARG A 177 -7.41 14.80 -2.67
N MET A 178 -7.53 14.13 -3.82
CA MET A 178 -8.58 14.43 -4.80
C MET A 178 -9.99 14.25 -4.22
N LEU A 179 -10.18 13.27 -3.34
CA LEU A 179 -11.47 13.01 -2.69
C LEU A 179 -11.75 13.99 -1.52
N LEU A 180 -10.74 14.68 -1.00
CA LEU A 180 -10.90 15.67 0.07
C LEU A 180 -11.28 17.07 -0.44
N HIS A 181 -10.94 17.37 -1.68
CA HIS A 181 -11.31 18.61 -2.39
C HIS A 181 -12.61 18.44 -3.17
#